data_08485437d8f7879307621e978a70f9f2
#
_entry.id   08485437d8f7879307621e978a70f9f2
#
_cell.length_a   1.000
_cell.length_b   1.000
_cell.length_c   1.000
_cell.angle_alpha   90.00
_cell.angle_beta   90.00
_cell.angle_gamma   90.00
#
_symmetry.space_group_name_H-M   'P 1'
#
loop_
_entity.id
_entity.type
_entity.pdbx_description
1 polymer ?
#
loop_
_entity_poly.entity_id
_entity_poly.type
_entity_poly.pdbx_seq_one_letter_code
_entity_poly.pdbx_strand_id
1 'polypeptide(L)'
;MAPQQTGTPAMLSHLSFGVQDLARAAAFYDRVLAPLGYGRVWASATGVGFGPPGENDKLALFPRPGDAAPPGPGFHLALSAPSRAAVDAFHAAAMAAGGRDEGGPGLRLHYGAAYYAAFVVDLDGHKLEAVHQGGADSA
;
A
#
# COMPACT_ATOMS: atom_id res chain seq x y z
N MET A 1 8.64 0.38 -25.64
CA MET A 1 7.46 -0.50 -25.70
C MET A 1 7.37 -1.28 -24.38
N ALA A 2 6.21 -1.24 -23.75
CA ALA A 2 6.02 -1.99 -22.52
C ALA A 2 6.12 -3.50 -22.80
N PRO A 3 6.70 -4.30 -21.89
CA PRO A 3 6.72 -5.74 -22.08
C PRO A 3 5.30 -6.30 -22.09
N GLN A 4 5.06 -7.26 -22.97
CA GLN A 4 3.77 -7.94 -22.98
C GLN A 4 3.65 -8.83 -21.74
N GLN A 5 2.48 -8.79 -21.14
CA GLN A 5 2.17 -9.65 -20.01
C GLN A 5 2.01 -11.07 -20.49
N THR A 6 2.79 -11.99 -19.92
CA THR A 6 2.69 -13.42 -20.19
C THR A 6 1.90 -14.09 -19.08
N GLY A 7 0.95 -14.96 -19.42
CA GLY A 7 0.12 -15.67 -18.47
C GLY A 7 -1.21 -14.99 -18.20
N THR A 8 -1.93 -15.45 -17.19
CA THR A 8 -3.24 -14.92 -16.81
C THR A 8 -3.09 -13.54 -16.19
N PRO A 9 -3.81 -12.53 -16.69
CA PRO A 9 -3.79 -11.20 -16.06
C PRO A 9 -4.28 -11.26 -14.61
N ALA A 10 -3.71 -10.41 -13.75
CA ALA A 10 -4.23 -10.21 -12.41
C ALA A 10 -5.65 -9.62 -12.50
N MET A 11 -6.51 -10.01 -11.56
CA MET A 11 -7.88 -9.49 -11.52
C MET A 11 -7.91 -7.97 -11.40
N LEU A 12 -7.05 -7.41 -10.54
CA LEU A 12 -6.98 -5.98 -10.34
C LEU A 12 -5.87 -5.40 -11.22
N SER A 13 -6.22 -4.36 -11.99
CA SER A 13 -5.23 -3.56 -12.71
C SER A 13 -4.62 -2.52 -11.76
N HIS A 14 -5.46 -1.66 -11.21
CA HIS A 14 -5.03 -0.59 -10.31
C HIS A 14 -6.21 -0.05 -9.51
N LEU A 15 -5.89 0.70 -8.45
CA LEU A 15 -6.83 1.45 -7.63
C LEU A 15 -6.42 2.91 -7.62
N SER A 16 -7.37 3.81 -7.38
CA SER A 16 -7.04 5.20 -7.16
C SER A 16 -7.75 5.73 -5.92
N PHE A 17 -7.06 6.63 -5.21
CA PHE A 17 -7.59 7.32 -4.04
C PHE A 17 -7.65 8.83 -4.31
N GLY A 18 -8.74 9.47 -3.91
CA GLY A 18 -8.77 10.91 -3.73
C GLY A 18 -8.07 11.28 -2.43
N VAL A 19 -7.21 12.31 -2.47
CA VAL A 19 -6.47 12.78 -1.30
C VAL A 19 -6.63 14.30 -1.15
N GLN A 20 -6.56 14.79 0.09
CA GLN A 20 -6.70 16.23 0.35
C GLN A 20 -5.50 17.01 -0.19
N ASP A 21 -4.29 16.50 0.02
CA ASP A 21 -3.04 17.17 -0.33
C ASP A 21 -2.14 16.14 -1.00
N LEU A 22 -1.93 16.30 -2.31
CA LEU A 22 -1.19 15.33 -3.11
C LEU A 22 0.27 15.18 -2.66
N ALA A 23 0.96 16.29 -2.41
CA ALA A 23 2.38 16.24 -2.01
C ALA A 23 2.55 15.51 -0.68
N ARG A 24 1.67 15.81 0.28
CA ARG A 24 1.70 15.20 1.62
C ARG A 24 1.36 13.71 1.55
N ALA A 25 0.32 13.36 0.81
CA ALA A 25 -0.09 11.96 0.64
C ALA A 25 0.99 11.16 -0.08
N ALA A 26 1.57 11.72 -1.16
CA ALA A 26 2.61 11.03 -1.91
C ALA A 26 3.86 10.79 -1.06
N ALA A 27 4.24 11.74 -0.22
CA ALA A 27 5.36 11.57 0.71
C ALA A 27 5.11 10.44 1.72
N PHE A 28 3.87 10.31 2.21
CA PHE A 28 3.47 9.19 3.07
C PHE A 28 3.65 7.85 2.34
N TYR A 29 3.13 7.74 1.12
CA TYR A 29 3.21 6.50 0.35
C TYR A 29 4.63 6.19 -0.11
N ASP A 30 5.46 7.18 -0.40
CA ASP A 30 6.89 6.94 -0.66
C ASP A 30 7.53 6.14 0.48
N ARG A 31 7.20 6.49 1.71
CA ARG A 31 7.81 5.89 2.91
C ARG A 31 7.25 4.50 3.23
N VAL A 32 5.94 4.32 3.12
CA VAL A 32 5.32 3.06 3.54
C VAL A 32 5.40 1.99 2.45
N LEU A 33 5.48 2.36 1.19
CA LEU A 33 5.56 1.41 0.09
C LEU A 33 6.99 0.96 -0.21
N ALA A 34 8.00 1.75 0.14
CA ALA A 34 9.40 1.39 -0.11
C ALA A 34 9.79 0.05 0.53
N PRO A 35 9.43 -0.24 1.80
CA PRO A 35 9.74 -1.55 2.39
C PRO A 35 9.09 -2.73 1.65
N LEU A 36 8.00 -2.49 0.94
CA LEU A 36 7.31 -3.52 0.18
C LEU A 36 7.88 -3.70 -1.23
N GLY A 37 8.83 -2.85 -1.63
CA GLY A 37 9.45 -2.89 -2.94
C GLY A 37 8.73 -2.08 -3.99
N TYR A 38 7.83 -1.17 -3.61
CA TYR A 38 7.07 -0.32 -4.53
C TYR A 38 7.54 1.13 -4.44
N GLY A 39 7.46 1.83 -5.56
CA GLY A 39 7.81 3.25 -5.64
C GLY A 39 6.98 3.95 -6.70
N ARG A 40 7.27 5.25 -6.91
CA ARG A 40 6.60 6.02 -7.95
C ARG A 40 6.98 5.47 -9.32
N VAL A 41 5.97 5.21 -10.15
CA VAL A 41 6.16 4.81 -11.54
C VAL A 41 5.75 5.92 -12.52
N TRP A 42 4.95 6.89 -12.04
CA TRP A 42 4.69 8.13 -12.74
C TRP A 42 4.30 9.22 -11.73
N ALA A 43 4.53 10.47 -12.09
CA ALA A 43 4.13 11.61 -11.26
C ALA A 43 3.90 12.83 -12.15
N SER A 44 2.89 13.62 -11.77
CA SER A 44 2.57 14.90 -12.43
C SER A 44 2.02 15.87 -11.38
N ALA A 45 1.66 17.08 -11.80
CA ALA A 45 1.04 18.05 -10.90
C ALA A 45 -0.35 17.61 -10.42
N THR A 46 -0.99 16.64 -11.09
CA THR A 46 -2.38 16.25 -10.83
C THR A 46 -2.53 14.79 -10.42
N GLY A 47 -1.43 14.09 -10.19
CA GLY A 47 -1.51 12.71 -9.74
C GLY A 47 -0.14 12.08 -9.55
N VAL A 48 -0.10 11.00 -8.77
CA VAL A 48 1.11 10.19 -8.55
C VAL A 48 0.68 8.73 -8.55
N GLY A 49 1.38 7.89 -9.33
CA GLY A 49 1.14 6.45 -9.37
C GLY A 49 2.30 5.67 -8.80
N PHE A 50 1.99 4.63 -8.02
CA PHE A 50 2.94 3.74 -7.35
C PHE A 50 2.77 2.32 -7.85
N GLY A 51 3.86 1.58 -7.92
CA GLY A 51 3.85 0.17 -8.30
C GLY A 51 5.24 -0.43 -8.26
N PRO A 52 5.38 -1.70 -8.69
CA PRO A 52 6.70 -2.31 -8.85
C PRO A 52 7.54 -1.54 -9.88
N PRO A 53 8.86 -1.44 -9.68
CA PRO A 53 9.72 -0.74 -10.63
C PRO A 53 9.57 -1.27 -12.06
N GLY A 54 9.41 -0.35 -13.03
CA GLY A 54 9.29 -0.70 -14.44
C GLY A 54 7.93 -1.25 -14.87
N GLU A 55 6.97 -1.33 -13.97
CA GLU A 55 5.61 -1.79 -14.27
C GLU A 55 4.63 -0.61 -14.25
N ASN A 56 3.38 -0.89 -14.65
CA ASN A 56 2.30 0.08 -14.52
C ASN A 56 1.96 0.30 -13.05
N ASP A 57 1.34 1.43 -12.75
CA ASP A 57 0.88 1.73 -11.40
C ASP A 57 -0.17 0.71 -10.92
N LYS A 58 -0.14 0.45 -9.62
CA LYS A 58 -1.16 -0.34 -8.93
C LYS A 58 -2.02 0.53 -8.01
N LEU A 59 -1.46 1.63 -7.54
CA LEU A 59 -2.15 2.60 -6.70
C LEU A 59 -1.83 4.00 -7.20
N ALA A 60 -2.85 4.78 -7.50
CA ALA A 60 -2.71 6.16 -7.92
C ALA A 60 -3.40 7.10 -6.94
N LEU A 61 -2.81 8.26 -6.71
CA LEU A 61 -3.35 9.31 -5.86
C LEU A 61 -3.70 10.52 -6.71
N PHE A 62 -4.90 11.07 -6.50
CA PHE A 62 -5.37 12.26 -7.18
C PHE A 62 -5.86 13.30 -6.18
N PRO A 63 -5.45 14.58 -6.31
CA PRO A 63 -5.91 15.62 -5.38
C PRO A 63 -7.40 15.89 -5.53
N ARG A 64 -8.11 15.88 -4.43
CA ARG A 64 -9.53 16.22 -4.33
C ARG A 64 -9.73 17.05 -3.05
N PRO A 65 -9.12 18.25 -2.99
CA PRO A 65 -9.19 19.07 -1.77
C PRO A 65 -10.65 19.41 -1.45
N GLY A 66 -11.01 19.22 -0.19
CA GLY A 66 -12.38 19.43 0.28
C GLY A 66 -13.34 18.26 0.02
N ASP A 67 -13.09 17.44 -0.99
CA ASP A 67 -14.01 16.35 -1.38
C ASP A 67 -13.49 14.97 -1.03
N ALA A 68 -12.18 14.82 -0.84
CA ALA A 68 -11.60 13.51 -0.55
C ALA A 68 -12.12 12.99 0.79
N ALA A 69 -12.58 11.74 0.79
CA ALA A 69 -13.06 11.06 1.97
C ALA A 69 -12.79 9.56 1.84
N PRO A 70 -12.58 8.85 2.95
CA PRO A 70 -12.40 7.40 2.88
C PRO A 70 -13.68 6.71 2.42
N PRO A 71 -13.57 5.53 1.78
CA PRO A 71 -14.74 4.80 1.29
C PRO A 71 -15.74 4.37 2.36
N GLY A 72 -15.34 4.36 3.64
CA GLY A 72 -16.22 4.02 4.74
C GLY A 72 -15.98 2.63 5.34
N PRO A 73 -16.80 2.23 6.32
CA PRO A 73 -16.62 0.96 7.02
C PRO A 73 -16.66 -0.23 6.07
N GLY A 74 -15.79 -1.20 6.31
CA GLY A 74 -15.67 -2.40 5.51
C GLY A 74 -14.63 -2.34 4.39
N PHE A 75 -14.12 -1.15 4.07
CA PHE A 75 -13.07 -1.01 3.08
C PHE A 75 -11.69 -1.20 3.70
N HIS A 76 -10.81 -1.95 3.03
CA HIS A 76 -9.37 -1.85 3.21
C HIS A 76 -8.65 -2.34 1.96
N LEU A 77 -7.42 -1.88 1.77
CA LEU A 77 -6.56 -2.27 0.67
C LEU A 77 -5.41 -3.09 1.23
N ALA A 78 -5.28 -4.35 0.80
CA ALA A 78 -4.20 -5.23 1.21
C ALA A 78 -3.10 -5.24 0.13
N LEU A 79 -1.88 -5.02 0.58
CA LEU A 79 -0.69 -4.96 -0.26
C LEU A 79 0.21 -6.16 0.06
N SER A 80 0.72 -6.82 -0.96
CA SER A 80 1.63 -7.94 -0.78
C SER A 80 3.00 -7.45 -0.31
N ALA A 81 3.53 -8.12 0.71
CA ALA A 81 4.87 -7.87 1.25
C ALA A 81 5.78 -9.05 0.97
N PRO A 82 7.08 -8.81 0.61
CA PRO A 82 7.99 -9.90 0.27
C PRO A 82 8.48 -10.71 1.47
N SER A 83 8.30 -10.19 2.69
CA SER A 83 8.77 -10.86 3.92
C SER A 83 8.01 -10.33 5.12
N ARG A 84 8.13 -11.01 6.26
CA ARG A 84 7.59 -10.52 7.53
C ARG A 84 8.31 -9.24 7.97
N ALA A 85 9.62 -9.15 7.74
CA ALA A 85 10.39 -7.95 8.03
C ALA A 85 9.86 -6.74 7.24
N ALA A 86 9.43 -6.93 6.00
CA ALA A 86 8.83 -5.87 5.19
C ALA A 86 7.50 -5.40 5.79
N VAL A 87 6.68 -6.31 6.31
CA VAL A 87 5.43 -5.97 7.01
C VAL A 87 5.74 -5.11 8.25
N ASP A 88 6.74 -5.52 9.04
CA ASP A 88 7.17 -4.76 10.22
C ASP A 88 7.61 -3.35 9.83
N ALA A 89 8.43 -3.24 8.78
CA ALA A 89 8.94 -1.95 8.31
C ALA A 89 7.85 -1.05 7.74
N PHE A 90 6.86 -1.63 7.04
CA PHE A 90 5.69 -0.91 6.56
C PHE A 90 4.94 -0.24 7.73
N HIS A 91 4.66 -0.98 8.78
CA HIS A 91 3.93 -0.46 9.94
C HIS A 91 4.74 0.64 10.63
N ALA A 92 6.04 0.41 10.86
CA ALA A 92 6.91 1.41 11.50
C ALA A 92 6.97 2.70 10.67
N ALA A 93 7.10 2.58 9.34
CA ALA A 93 7.13 3.74 8.45
C ALA A 93 5.82 4.53 8.49
N ALA A 94 4.67 3.82 8.52
CA ALA A 94 3.36 4.48 8.60
C ALA A 94 3.21 5.25 9.91
N MET A 95 3.62 4.67 11.03
CA MET A 95 3.56 5.36 12.33
C MET A 95 4.46 6.60 12.33
N ALA A 96 5.67 6.48 11.78
CA ALA A 96 6.61 7.61 11.70
C ALA A 96 6.12 8.72 10.76
N ALA A 97 5.32 8.38 9.75
CA ALA A 97 4.81 9.33 8.76
C ALA A 97 3.46 9.97 9.15
N GLY A 98 2.95 9.68 10.34
CA GLY A 98 1.70 10.26 10.84
C GLY A 98 0.45 9.43 10.59
N GLY A 99 0.59 8.20 10.13
CA GLY A 99 -0.52 7.26 10.01
C GLY A 99 -1.00 6.79 11.37
N ARG A 100 -2.14 6.10 11.38
CA ARG A 100 -2.75 5.58 12.60
C ARG A 100 -2.63 4.06 12.63
N ASP A 101 -2.37 3.50 13.81
CA ASP A 101 -2.33 2.05 14.02
C ASP A 101 -3.75 1.46 13.98
N GLU A 102 -3.90 0.37 13.23
CA GLU A 102 -5.16 -0.42 13.16
C GLU A 102 -4.87 -1.91 13.37
N GLY A 103 -3.69 -2.25 13.83
CA GLY A 103 -3.27 -3.62 14.13
C GLY A 103 -1.80 -3.83 13.84
N GLY A 104 -0.97 -3.96 14.89
CA GLY A 104 0.47 -4.13 14.75
C GLY A 104 0.86 -5.43 14.03
N PRO A 105 2.12 -5.51 13.58
CA PRO A 105 2.59 -6.69 12.86
C PRO A 105 2.44 -7.97 13.67
N GLY A 106 1.93 -9.02 13.04
CA GLY A 106 1.78 -10.32 13.69
C GLY A 106 0.96 -11.28 12.85
N LEU A 107 0.90 -12.53 13.34
CA LEU A 107 0.10 -13.56 12.69
C LEU A 107 -1.39 -13.32 12.90
N ARG A 108 -2.16 -13.62 11.86
CA ARG A 108 -3.62 -13.61 11.86
C ARG A 108 -4.10 -15.02 11.52
N LEU A 109 -4.07 -15.91 12.51
CA LEU A 109 -4.29 -17.34 12.30
C LEU A 109 -5.66 -17.66 11.71
N HIS A 110 -6.67 -16.82 11.98
CA HIS A 110 -8.02 -17.00 11.43
C HIS A 110 -8.10 -16.74 9.91
N TYR A 111 -7.06 -16.13 9.32
CA TYR A 111 -6.95 -15.96 7.86
C TYR A 111 -6.02 -16.99 7.22
N GLY A 112 -5.13 -17.60 8.00
CA GLY A 112 -4.20 -18.61 7.53
C GLY A 112 -3.04 -18.83 8.48
N ALA A 113 -2.45 -20.03 8.45
CA ALA A 113 -1.38 -20.40 9.38
C ALA A 113 -0.12 -19.54 9.22
N ALA A 114 0.12 -19.01 8.01
CA ALA A 114 1.28 -18.18 7.70
C ALA A 114 0.90 -16.73 7.40
N TYR A 115 -0.32 -16.32 7.70
CA TYR A 115 -0.82 -14.99 7.38
C TYR A 115 -0.25 -13.97 8.38
N TYR A 116 0.81 -13.27 7.96
CA TYR A 116 1.50 -12.26 8.78
C TYR A 116 1.20 -10.88 8.21
N ALA A 117 0.57 -10.02 9.01
CA ALA A 117 0.04 -8.76 8.50
C ALA A 117 0.12 -7.64 9.53
N ALA A 118 0.03 -6.42 9.04
CA ALA A 118 -0.15 -5.21 9.84
C ALA A 118 -1.16 -4.31 9.15
N PHE A 119 -1.88 -3.53 9.94
CA PHE A 119 -2.94 -2.64 9.47
C PHE A 119 -2.67 -1.22 9.95
N VAL A 120 -2.83 -0.26 9.05
CA VAL A 120 -2.66 1.17 9.35
C VAL A 120 -3.77 1.96 8.65
N VAL A 121 -3.95 3.20 9.07
CA VAL A 121 -4.80 4.17 8.36
C VAL A 121 -3.90 5.29 7.85
N ASP A 122 -4.05 5.66 6.58
CA ASP A 122 -3.27 6.73 5.98
C ASP A 122 -3.75 8.12 6.43
N LEU A 123 -3.15 9.18 5.88
CA LEU A 123 -3.45 10.55 6.28
C LEU A 123 -4.85 11.02 5.87
N ASP A 124 -5.49 10.32 4.93
CA ASP A 124 -6.82 10.64 4.42
C ASP A 124 -7.91 9.67 4.91
N GLY A 125 -7.54 8.74 5.79
CA GLY A 125 -8.50 7.80 6.39
C GLY A 125 -8.66 6.48 5.68
N HIS A 126 -7.80 6.15 4.69
CA HIS A 126 -7.84 4.85 4.01
C HIS A 126 -7.17 3.78 4.87
N LYS A 127 -7.86 2.66 5.08
CA LYS A 127 -7.28 1.53 5.80
C LYS A 127 -6.45 0.68 4.87
N LEU A 128 -5.19 0.46 5.25
CA LEU A 128 -4.21 -0.29 4.49
C LEU A 128 -3.75 -1.50 5.28
N GLU A 129 -3.47 -2.57 4.58
CA GLU A 129 -2.85 -3.78 5.13
C GLU A 129 -1.59 -4.11 4.33
N ALA A 130 -0.52 -4.53 5.01
CA ALA A 130 0.58 -5.22 4.35
C ALA A 130 0.54 -6.67 4.83
N VAL A 131 0.65 -7.63 3.92
CA VAL A 131 0.53 -9.05 4.27
C VAL A 131 1.58 -9.88 3.55
N HIS A 132 2.17 -10.82 4.30
CA HIS A 132 3.07 -11.84 3.79
C HIS A 132 2.54 -13.22 4.19
N GLN A 133 2.40 -14.10 3.21
CA GLN A 133 1.83 -15.42 3.42
C GLN A 133 2.82 -16.56 3.14
N GLY A 134 4.10 -16.24 2.93
CA GLY A 134 5.13 -17.21 2.57
C GLY A 134 5.83 -17.88 3.76
N GLY A 135 5.32 -17.68 4.98
CA GLY A 135 5.93 -18.24 6.19
C GLY A 135 7.02 -17.35 6.80
N ALA A 136 7.72 -17.86 7.80
CA ALA A 136 8.76 -17.09 8.50
C ALA A 136 9.91 -16.75 7.55
N ASP A 137 10.54 -15.59 7.80
CA ASP A 137 11.69 -15.14 7.02
C ASP A 137 12.87 -16.10 7.22
N SER A 138 13.69 -16.25 6.16
CA SER A 138 14.92 -17.00 6.25
C SER A 138 15.93 -16.27 7.15
N ALA A 139 16.68 -17.06 7.90
CA ALA A 139 17.73 -16.50 8.75
C ALA A 139 18.91 -15.98 7.91
#